data_f896460b91cf51456cbe3d9a260eccc8
#
_entry.id   f896460b91cf51456cbe3d9a260eccc8
#
_cell.length_a   1.000
_cell.length_b   1.000
_cell.length_c   1.000
_cell.angle_alpha   90.00
_cell.angle_beta   90.00
_cell.angle_gamma   90.00
#
_symmetry.space_group_name_H-M   'P 1'
#
loop_
_entity.id
_entity.type
_entity.pdbx_description
1 polymer ?
#
loop_
_entity_poly.entity_id
_entity_poly.type
_entity_poly.pdbx_seq_one_letter_code
_entity_poly.pdbx_strand_id
1 'polypeptide(L)'
;MSAQPAYFAPAGLGLLSVAQAVPQWIGVRQRFEQFHRNIALTELQYQDGVTKRASVVACLNRSYYGTSSPSDNSFLVGSWWENTAIRPPRDVDLYFVLPISVYHRFQSYQWNRQSALLQEVKAALAATYPDTDMSGDGQVVVVRFRSYAVEVVPAFLLQSGQHWICDTHNGGSYKQTDLWAEIRHIDAVDQANGSNIRPLSALRAGVFRSKF
;
A
#
# COMPACT_ATOMS: atom_id res chain seq x y z
N MET A 1 -8.55 -91.31 23.01
CA MET A 1 -8.50 -90.82 21.61
C MET A 1 -9.37 -89.60 21.57
N SER A 2 -8.81 -88.42 21.70
CA SER A 2 -9.48 -87.13 21.71
C SER A 2 -9.14 -86.40 20.42
N ALA A 3 -10.17 -86.12 19.62
CA ALA A 3 -10.05 -85.37 18.41
C ALA A 3 -9.95 -83.85 18.74
N GLN A 4 -8.95 -83.14 18.22
CA GLN A 4 -8.84 -81.73 18.27
C GLN A 4 -9.70 -81.08 17.20
N PRO A 5 -10.36 -79.96 17.48
CA PRO A 5 -11.10 -79.18 16.46
C PRO A 5 -10.16 -78.34 15.59
N ALA A 6 -10.45 -78.39 14.31
CA ALA A 6 -9.76 -77.57 13.32
C ALA A 6 -10.06 -76.06 13.46
N TYR A 7 -9.03 -75.23 13.64
CA TYR A 7 -9.16 -73.80 13.59
C TYR A 7 -9.27 -73.33 12.14
N PHE A 8 -10.40 -72.73 11.80
CA PHE A 8 -10.55 -71.93 10.58
C PHE A 8 -9.84 -70.58 10.75
N ALA A 9 -8.85 -70.33 9.95
CA ALA A 9 -8.28 -69.00 9.84
C ALA A 9 -9.24 -68.06 9.07
N PRO A 10 -9.50 -66.85 9.56
CA PRO A 10 -10.31 -65.92 8.82
C PRO A 10 -9.56 -65.41 7.59
N ALA A 11 -10.23 -65.41 6.44
CA ALA A 11 -9.74 -64.86 5.19
C ALA A 11 -9.39 -63.37 5.38
N GLY A 12 -8.14 -63.02 5.07
CA GLY A 12 -7.71 -61.63 5.12
C GLY A 12 -8.53 -60.75 4.18
N LEU A 13 -9.26 -59.82 4.76
CA LEU A 13 -9.83 -58.69 4.04
C LEU A 13 -8.64 -57.82 3.53
N GLY A 14 -8.35 -57.99 2.27
CA GLY A 14 -7.41 -57.10 1.58
C GLY A 14 -7.91 -55.67 1.70
N LEU A 15 -7.23 -54.87 2.51
CA LEU A 15 -7.37 -53.42 2.50
C LEU A 15 -6.95 -52.93 1.11
N LEU A 16 -7.94 -52.72 0.25
CA LEU A 16 -7.80 -51.92 -0.95
C LEU A 16 -7.45 -50.50 -0.45
N SER A 17 -6.18 -50.18 -0.39
CA SER A 17 -5.75 -48.80 -0.25
C SER A 17 -6.23 -48.04 -1.48
N VAL A 18 -7.34 -47.36 -1.32
CA VAL A 18 -7.76 -46.33 -2.29
C VAL A 18 -6.68 -45.24 -2.16
N ALA A 19 -5.68 -45.34 -2.99
CA ALA A 19 -4.76 -44.23 -3.20
C ALA A 19 -5.63 -43.08 -3.69
N GLN A 20 -5.99 -42.17 -2.79
CA GLN A 20 -6.59 -40.89 -3.18
C GLN A 20 -5.61 -40.25 -4.14
N ALA A 21 -5.98 -40.18 -5.42
CA ALA A 21 -5.21 -39.47 -6.41
C ALA A 21 -5.16 -38.01 -5.96
N VAL A 22 -4.02 -37.62 -5.41
CA VAL A 22 -3.76 -36.21 -5.10
C VAL A 22 -3.91 -35.48 -6.43
N PRO A 23 -4.82 -34.51 -6.53
CA PRO A 23 -5.01 -33.78 -7.77
C PRO A 23 -3.64 -33.25 -8.22
N GLN A 24 -3.16 -33.72 -9.36
CA GLN A 24 -1.93 -33.18 -9.92
C GLN A 24 -2.24 -31.79 -10.47
N TRP A 25 -1.88 -30.75 -9.71
CA TRP A 25 -1.97 -29.35 -10.11
C TRP A 25 -0.94 -29.01 -11.18
N ILE A 26 -0.89 -29.81 -12.26
CA ILE A 26 0.05 -29.65 -13.37
C ILE A 26 -0.18 -28.28 -14.01
N GLY A 27 0.87 -27.46 -14.05
CA GLY A 27 0.87 -26.13 -14.66
C GLY A 27 0.24 -25.01 -13.81
N VAL A 28 -0.29 -25.29 -12.61
CA VAL A 28 -0.86 -24.23 -11.73
C VAL A 28 0.22 -23.21 -11.37
N ARG A 29 1.39 -23.66 -10.93
CA ARG A 29 2.52 -22.78 -10.59
C ARG A 29 2.91 -21.89 -11.76
N GLN A 30 3.06 -22.47 -12.96
CA GLN A 30 3.42 -21.73 -14.17
C GLN A 30 2.37 -20.69 -14.54
N ARG A 31 1.07 -21.01 -14.38
CA ARG A 31 -0.02 -20.07 -14.63
C ARG A 31 -0.01 -18.92 -13.61
N PHE A 32 0.26 -19.20 -12.34
CA PHE A 32 0.41 -18.17 -11.30
C PHE A 32 1.63 -17.27 -11.56
N GLU A 33 2.76 -17.84 -11.90
CA GLU A 33 3.96 -17.08 -12.25
C GLU A 33 3.71 -16.18 -13.49
N GLN A 34 3.02 -16.70 -14.49
CA GLN A 34 2.62 -15.91 -15.65
C GLN A 34 1.63 -14.80 -15.29
N PHE A 35 0.62 -15.10 -14.47
CA PHE A 35 -0.33 -14.12 -13.99
C PHE A 35 0.38 -13.00 -13.21
N HIS A 36 1.26 -13.38 -12.28
CA HIS A 36 2.05 -12.42 -11.51
C HIS A 36 2.89 -11.52 -12.43
N ARG A 37 3.60 -12.09 -13.41
CA ARG A 37 4.32 -11.28 -14.41
C ARG A 37 3.42 -10.34 -15.19
N ASN A 38 2.18 -10.76 -15.46
CA ASN A 38 1.23 -9.95 -16.20
C ASN A 38 0.68 -8.77 -15.39
N ILE A 39 0.61 -8.87 -14.07
CA ILE A 39 0.10 -7.80 -13.20
C ILE A 39 1.19 -6.96 -12.55
N ALA A 40 2.41 -7.44 -12.41
CA ALA A 40 3.52 -6.70 -11.82
C ALA A 40 3.85 -5.45 -12.64
N LEU A 41 4.23 -4.37 -11.98
CA LEU A 41 4.78 -3.19 -12.65
C LEU A 41 5.98 -3.60 -13.50
N THR A 42 6.11 -3.01 -14.69
CA THR A 42 7.37 -3.09 -15.44
C THR A 42 8.41 -2.21 -14.77
N GLU A 43 9.69 -2.50 -15.01
CA GLU A 43 10.79 -1.68 -14.50
C GLU A 43 10.62 -0.20 -14.88
N LEU A 44 10.23 0.09 -16.12
CA LEU A 44 9.98 1.45 -16.57
C LEU A 44 8.85 2.13 -15.80
N GLN A 45 7.76 1.40 -15.52
CA GLN A 45 6.67 1.92 -14.71
C GLN A 45 7.09 2.18 -13.28
N TYR A 46 7.85 1.27 -12.68
CA TYR A 46 8.38 1.43 -11.33
C TYR A 46 9.29 2.67 -11.25
N GLN A 47 10.26 2.80 -12.15
CA GLN A 47 11.18 3.94 -12.19
C GLN A 47 10.47 5.28 -12.44
N ASP A 48 9.43 5.28 -13.27
CA ASP A 48 8.61 6.47 -13.49
C ASP A 48 7.90 6.93 -12.21
N GLY A 49 7.31 6.00 -11.44
CA GLY A 49 6.70 6.31 -10.14
C GLY A 49 7.71 6.82 -9.10
N VAL A 50 8.88 6.16 -9.01
CA VAL A 50 9.99 6.61 -8.14
C VAL A 50 10.42 8.03 -8.49
N THR A 51 10.58 8.34 -9.77
CA THR A 51 10.99 9.66 -10.25
C THR A 51 9.96 10.74 -9.91
N LYS A 52 8.68 10.47 -10.15
CA LYS A 52 7.60 11.41 -9.82
C LYS A 52 7.50 11.67 -8.34
N ARG A 53 7.52 10.60 -7.51
CA ARG A 53 7.58 10.74 -6.06
C ARG A 53 8.74 11.61 -5.62
N ALA A 54 9.95 11.29 -6.07
CA ALA A 54 11.17 12.03 -5.71
C ALA A 54 11.06 13.51 -6.08
N SER A 55 10.50 13.81 -7.25
CA SER A 55 10.29 15.18 -7.73
C SER A 55 9.26 15.95 -6.90
N VAL A 56 8.15 15.31 -6.52
CA VAL A 56 7.13 15.89 -5.62
C VAL A 56 7.72 16.16 -4.24
N VAL A 57 8.45 15.19 -3.68
CA VAL A 57 9.11 15.36 -2.35
C VAL A 57 10.13 16.48 -2.38
N ALA A 58 10.97 16.56 -3.41
CA ALA A 58 11.95 17.64 -3.55
C ALA A 58 11.28 19.02 -3.68
N CYS A 59 10.14 19.11 -4.36
CA CYS A 59 9.35 20.32 -4.45
C CYS A 59 8.83 20.77 -3.07
N LEU A 60 8.25 19.86 -2.30
CA LEU A 60 7.74 20.15 -0.96
C LEU A 60 8.87 20.50 0.02
N ASN A 61 9.99 19.77 -0.03
CA ASN A 61 11.16 20.09 0.78
C ASN A 61 11.69 21.49 0.48
N ARG A 62 11.68 21.90 -0.78
CA ARG A 62 12.08 23.27 -1.16
C ARG A 62 11.14 24.31 -0.56
N SER A 63 9.84 24.05 -0.62
CA SER A 63 8.83 24.99 -0.14
C SER A 63 8.78 25.13 1.38
N TYR A 64 9.02 24.04 2.11
CA TYR A 64 8.81 24.01 3.57
C TYR A 64 10.10 23.95 4.39
N TYR A 65 11.19 23.45 3.81
CA TYR A 65 12.47 23.25 4.51
C TYR A 65 13.66 23.97 3.87
N GLY A 66 13.47 24.58 2.70
CA GLY A 66 14.55 25.26 1.97
C GLY A 66 15.59 24.30 1.39
N THR A 67 15.30 22.99 1.32
CA THR A 67 16.18 21.97 0.75
C THR A 67 15.53 21.35 -0.49
N SER A 68 16.30 20.61 -1.29
CA SER A 68 15.77 19.90 -2.45
C SER A 68 15.94 18.38 -2.32
N SER A 69 15.95 17.87 -1.08
CA SER A 69 16.04 16.42 -0.85
C SER A 69 14.86 15.68 -1.50
N PRO A 70 15.12 14.63 -2.28
CA PRO A 70 14.07 13.82 -2.93
C PRO A 70 13.44 12.77 -2.00
N SER A 71 13.86 12.69 -0.75
CA SER A 71 13.45 11.63 0.18
C SER A 71 13.13 12.11 1.59
N ASP A 72 13.77 13.19 2.07
CA ASP A 72 13.61 13.66 3.45
C ASP A 72 12.16 14.07 3.72
N ASN A 73 11.76 13.97 4.99
CA ASN A 73 10.44 14.33 5.48
C ASN A 73 9.29 13.59 4.79
N SER A 74 9.55 12.44 4.15
CA SER A 74 8.54 11.67 3.43
C SER A 74 8.62 10.16 3.69
N PHE A 75 7.46 9.50 3.69
CA PHE A 75 7.33 8.06 3.84
C PHE A 75 6.38 7.53 2.79
N LEU A 76 6.78 6.47 2.07
CA LEU A 76 5.86 5.71 1.23
C LEU A 76 4.90 4.92 2.11
N VAL A 77 3.66 4.77 1.66
CA VAL A 77 2.63 3.94 2.29
C VAL A 77 1.87 3.15 1.23
N GLY A 78 0.90 2.35 1.66
CA GLY A 78 0.05 1.57 0.78
C GLY A 78 0.82 0.61 -0.11
N SER A 79 0.32 0.41 -1.33
CA SER A 79 0.81 -0.63 -2.24
C SER A 79 2.28 -0.49 -2.64
N TRP A 80 2.81 0.72 -2.62
CA TRP A 80 4.22 0.98 -2.92
C TRP A 80 5.15 0.57 -1.79
N TRP A 81 4.77 0.85 -0.54
CA TRP A 81 5.51 0.35 0.62
C TRP A 81 5.44 -1.18 0.74
N GLU A 82 4.24 -1.72 0.54
CA GLU A 82 3.98 -3.15 0.68
C GLU A 82 4.55 -3.98 -0.48
N ASN A 83 5.06 -3.34 -1.53
CA ASN A 83 5.47 -3.98 -2.78
C ASN A 83 4.34 -4.81 -3.42
N THR A 84 3.11 -4.29 -3.33
CA THR A 84 1.89 -4.90 -3.89
C THR A 84 1.30 -4.09 -5.04
N ALA A 85 2.01 -3.06 -5.49
CA ALA A 85 1.59 -2.23 -6.62
C ALA A 85 1.51 -3.07 -7.91
N ILE A 86 0.43 -2.90 -8.67
CA ILE A 86 0.16 -3.65 -9.90
C ILE A 86 -0.16 -2.72 -11.06
N ARG A 87 0.00 -3.22 -12.29
CA ARG A 87 -0.39 -2.50 -13.51
C ARG A 87 -1.85 -2.71 -13.91
N PRO A 88 -2.51 -1.73 -14.57
CA PRO A 88 -1.95 -0.40 -14.81
C PRO A 88 -1.69 0.32 -13.48
N PRO A 89 -0.58 1.06 -13.37
CA PRO A 89 -0.29 1.83 -12.16
C PRO A 89 -1.38 2.87 -11.92
N ARG A 90 -1.68 3.15 -10.65
CA ARG A 90 -2.70 4.15 -10.27
C ARG A 90 -2.08 5.33 -9.57
N ASP A 91 -1.61 5.09 -8.37
CA ASP A 91 -1.18 6.09 -7.41
C ASP A 91 0.10 5.67 -6.69
N VAL A 92 0.79 6.65 -6.21
CA VAL A 92 1.91 6.52 -5.29
C VAL A 92 1.51 7.29 -4.04
N ASP A 93 1.22 6.56 -2.97
CA ASP A 93 0.81 7.14 -1.70
C ASP A 93 2.02 7.51 -0.86
N LEU A 94 2.07 8.74 -0.38
CA LEU A 94 3.13 9.17 0.52
C LEU A 94 2.63 10.13 1.60
N TYR A 95 3.20 10.01 2.80
CA TYR A 95 3.13 11.02 3.84
C TYR A 95 4.26 12.01 3.63
N PHE A 96 3.94 13.29 3.77
CA PHE A 96 4.93 14.36 3.85
C PHE A 96 4.80 15.09 5.18
N VAL A 97 5.84 15.00 6.00
CA VAL A 97 5.86 15.64 7.33
C VAL A 97 6.17 17.11 7.15
N LEU A 98 5.24 17.94 7.56
CA LEU A 98 5.38 19.41 7.56
C LEU A 98 6.07 19.89 8.83
N PRO A 99 6.80 21.02 8.79
CA PRO A 99 7.32 21.65 9.99
C PRO A 99 6.20 22.00 10.97
N ILE A 100 6.45 21.85 12.27
CA ILE A 100 5.44 22.16 13.30
C ILE A 100 5.01 23.64 13.28
N SER A 101 5.85 24.54 12.80
CA SER A 101 5.51 25.95 12.60
C SER A 101 4.34 26.15 11.64
N VAL A 102 4.19 25.28 10.63
CA VAL A 102 3.04 25.29 9.71
C VAL A 102 1.77 24.94 10.49
N TYR A 103 1.79 23.92 11.35
CA TYR A 103 0.65 23.60 12.22
C TYR A 103 0.23 24.83 13.03
N HIS A 104 1.17 25.46 13.75
CA HIS A 104 0.86 26.62 14.58
C HIS A 104 0.29 27.79 13.77
N ARG A 105 0.80 28.02 12.56
CA ARG A 105 0.30 29.07 11.67
C ARG A 105 -1.17 28.81 11.29
N PHE A 106 -1.55 27.57 10.97
CA PHE A 106 -2.91 27.23 10.61
C PHE A 106 -3.87 27.18 11.80
N GLN A 107 -3.39 27.10 13.06
CA GLN A 107 -4.26 27.23 14.25
C GLN A 107 -4.93 28.60 14.35
N SER A 108 -4.37 29.65 13.76
CA SER A 108 -4.96 30.99 13.75
C SER A 108 -6.07 31.19 12.71
N TYR A 109 -6.27 30.24 11.80
CA TYR A 109 -7.33 30.30 10.80
C TYR A 109 -8.72 30.06 11.43
N GLN A 110 -9.69 30.91 11.07
CA GLN A 110 -11.03 30.88 11.68
C GLN A 110 -11.95 29.80 11.11
N TRP A 111 -11.73 29.38 9.86
CA TRP A 111 -12.57 28.43 9.13
C TRP A 111 -11.91 27.05 9.06
N ASN A 112 -12.30 26.22 8.08
CA ASN A 112 -11.71 24.90 7.87
C ASN A 112 -10.21 25.01 7.55
N ARG A 113 -9.39 25.02 8.61
CA ARG A 113 -7.95 25.20 8.56
C ARG A 113 -7.24 24.03 7.85
N GLN A 114 -7.83 22.84 7.91
CA GLN A 114 -7.31 21.65 7.23
C GLN A 114 -7.49 21.78 5.72
N SER A 115 -8.64 22.25 5.26
CA SER A 115 -8.84 22.56 3.85
C SER A 115 -7.87 23.65 3.37
N ALA A 116 -7.67 24.72 4.15
CA ALA A 116 -6.72 25.78 3.82
C ALA A 116 -5.28 25.25 3.73
N LEU A 117 -4.88 24.33 4.62
CA LEU A 117 -3.58 23.67 4.56
C LEU A 117 -3.43 22.82 3.30
N LEU A 118 -4.43 22.00 2.93
CA LEU A 118 -4.37 21.24 1.68
C LEU A 118 -4.25 22.14 0.45
N GLN A 119 -4.96 23.29 0.44
CA GLN A 119 -4.83 24.25 -0.66
C GLN A 119 -3.46 24.91 -0.71
N GLU A 120 -2.83 25.17 0.43
CA GLU A 120 -1.42 25.68 0.46
C GLU A 120 -0.46 24.65 -0.10
N VAL A 121 -0.55 23.37 0.32
CA VAL A 121 0.30 22.30 -0.20
C VAL A 121 0.08 22.12 -1.71
N LYS A 122 -1.18 22.17 -2.16
CA LYS A 122 -1.50 22.16 -3.58
C LYS A 122 -0.84 23.34 -4.32
N ALA A 123 -0.94 24.55 -3.78
CA ALA A 123 -0.33 25.74 -4.39
C ALA A 123 1.19 25.64 -4.49
N ALA A 124 1.86 25.11 -3.44
CA ALA A 124 3.30 24.84 -3.45
C ALA A 124 3.69 23.87 -4.57
N LEU A 125 2.91 22.82 -4.80
CA LEU A 125 3.14 21.89 -5.89
C LEU A 125 2.83 22.51 -7.27
N ALA A 126 1.74 23.26 -7.40
CA ALA A 126 1.34 23.90 -8.63
C ALA A 126 2.37 24.93 -9.14
N ALA A 127 3.15 25.54 -8.24
CA ALA A 127 4.25 26.43 -8.63
C ALA A 127 5.36 25.70 -9.44
N THR A 128 5.52 24.38 -9.23
CA THR A 128 6.48 23.55 -9.99
C THR A 128 5.80 22.83 -11.15
N TYR A 129 4.51 22.50 -11.04
CA TYR A 129 3.75 21.74 -12.01
C TYR A 129 2.49 22.50 -12.47
N PRO A 130 2.63 23.66 -13.15
CA PRO A 130 1.51 24.54 -13.47
C PRO A 130 0.45 23.90 -14.38
N ASP A 131 0.86 22.98 -15.25
CA ASP A 131 -0.01 22.29 -16.22
C ASP A 131 -0.52 20.94 -15.74
N THR A 132 -0.27 20.58 -14.46
CA THR A 132 -0.67 19.29 -13.91
C THR A 132 -1.98 19.44 -13.15
N ASP A 133 -2.97 18.59 -13.47
CA ASP A 133 -4.21 18.57 -12.71
C ASP A 133 -3.99 18.13 -11.26
N MET A 134 -4.53 18.92 -10.33
CA MET A 134 -4.38 18.70 -8.89
C MET A 134 -5.68 18.96 -8.15
N SER A 135 -5.96 18.14 -7.17
CA SER A 135 -7.04 18.36 -6.21
C SER A 135 -6.51 18.22 -4.78
N GLY A 136 -7.12 18.97 -3.86
CA GLY A 136 -6.88 18.82 -2.41
C GLY A 136 -8.22 18.71 -1.71
N ASP A 137 -8.51 17.53 -1.17
CA ASP A 137 -9.75 17.23 -0.46
C ASP A 137 -9.56 16.06 0.52
N GLY A 138 -10.45 16.01 1.52
CA GLY A 138 -10.40 14.97 2.54
C GLY A 138 -9.10 15.02 3.33
N GLN A 139 -8.16 14.17 3.00
CA GLN A 139 -6.88 13.99 3.72
C GLN A 139 -5.66 14.23 2.84
N VAL A 140 -5.84 14.36 1.52
CA VAL A 140 -4.76 14.27 0.54
C VAL A 140 -4.73 15.43 -0.44
N VAL A 141 -3.55 15.67 -0.99
CA VAL A 141 -3.38 16.44 -2.22
C VAL A 141 -2.96 15.46 -3.32
N VAL A 142 -3.78 15.36 -4.37
CA VAL A 142 -3.55 14.45 -5.50
C VAL A 142 -2.93 15.23 -6.65
N VAL A 143 -1.76 14.77 -7.10
CA VAL A 143 -1.06 15.32 -8.28
C VAL A 143 -1.19 14.30 -9.41
N ARG A 144 -1.98 14.61 -10.45
CA ARG A 144 -2.30 13.67 -11.54
C ARG A 144 -1.34 13.82 -12.71
N PHE A 145 -0.24 13.10 -12.66
CA PHE A 145 0.63 12.96 -13.83
C PHE A 145 -0.01 12.06 -14.89
N ARG A 146 0.53 12.08 -16.10
CA ARG A 146 0.00 11.28 -17.23
C ARG A 146 -0.07 9.78 -16.95
N SER A 147 0.90 9.22 -16.24
CA SER A 147 1.05 7.78 -15.99
C SER A 147 0.68 7.38 -14.59
N TYR A 148 0.83 8.28 -13.61
CA TYR A 148 0.55 8.05 -12.19
C TYR A 148 -0.12 9.27 -11.58
N ALA A 149 -0.92 9.04 -10.53
CA ALA A 149 -1.15 10.05 -9.51
C ALA A 149 -0.12 9.90 -8.38
N VAL A 150 0.27 11.01 -7.76
CA VAL A 150 0.97 11.02 -6.48
C VAL A 150 0.02 11.61 -5.44
N GLU A 151 -0.35 10.81 -4.45
CA GLU A 151 -1.22 11.22 -3.35
C GLU A 151 -0.36 11.61 -2.15
N VAL A 152 -0.35 12.89 -1.85
CA VAL A 152 0.40 13.45 -0.73
C VAL A 152 -0.52 13.61 0.46
N VAL A 153 -0.23 12.94 1.57
CA VAL A 153 -0.87 13.14 2.87
C VAL A 153 0.00 14.09 3.68
N PRO A 154 -0.37 15.37 3.85
CA PRO A 154 0.34 16.28 4.73
C PRO A 154 0.16 15.84 6.18
N ALA A 155 1.26 15.68 6.91
CA ALA A 155 1.27 15.15 8.26
C ALA A 155 2.11 16.01 9.20
N PHE A 156 1.82 15.96 10.50
CA PHE A 156 2.62 16.56 11.56
C PHE A 156 3.06 15.48 12.52
N LEU A 157 4.36 15.40 12.77
CA LEU A 157 4.94 14.44 13.73
C LEU A 157 4.65 14.90 15.16
N LEU A 158 4.07 14.02 15.96
CA LEU A 158 3.80 14.22 17.40
C LEU A 158 4.97 13.74 18.25
N GLN A 159 5.05 14.24 19.47
CA GLN A 159 6.06 13.78 20.44
C GLN A 159 5.96 12.28 20.74
N SER A 160 4.77 11.69 20.60
CA SER A 160 4.55 10.24 20.74
C SER A 160 5.14 9.40 19.60
N GLY A 161 5.63 10.01 18.52
CA GLY A 161 6.05 9.35 17.29
C GLY A 161 4.92 9.04 16.31
N GLN A 162 3.68 9.34 16.71
CA GLN A 162 2.51 9.26 15.83
C GLN A 162 2.39 10.51 14.96
N HIS A 163 1.43 10.52 14.04
CA HIS A 163 1.21 11.66 13.14
C HIS A 163 -0.23 12.16 13.23
N TRP A 164 -0.39 13.47 13.10
CA TRP A 164 -1.67 14.08 12.75
C TRP A 164 -1.75 14.27 11.24
N ILE A 165 -2.85 13.85 10.65
CA ILE A 165 -3.19 14.09 9.25
C ILE A 165 -4.46 14.93 9.16
N CYS A 166 -4.63 15.67 8.07
CA CYS A 166 -5.82 16.47 7.84
C CYS A 166 -7.06 15.59 7.63
N ASP A 167 -8.20 16.10 8.07
CA ASP A 167 -9.53 15.67 7.62
C ASP A 167 -10.38 16.93 7.39
N THR A 168 -10.75 17.19 6.15
CA THR A 168 -11.49 18.40 5.79
C THR A 168 -12.99 18.28 5.99
N HIS A 169 -13.49 17.09 6.32
CA HIS A 169 -14.91 16.85 6.55
C HIS A 169 -15.42 17.53 7.83
N ASN A 170 -16.71 17.82 7.87
CA ASN A 170 -17.41 18.33 9.07
C ASN A 170 -16.76 19.57 9.70
N GLY A 171 -16.29 20.51 8.88
CA GLY A 171 -15.65 21.75 9.35
C GLY A 171 -14.15 21.63 9.61
N GLY A 172 -13.58 20.48 9.40
CA GLY A 172 -12.13 20.20 9.50
C GLY A 172 -11.68 19.76 10.88
N SER A 173 -10.86 18.71 10.90
CA SER A 173 -10.21 18.16 12.08
C SER A 173 -8.85 17.57 11.75
N TYR A 174 -8.09 17.17 12.77
CA TYR A 174 -6.92 16.32 12.59
C TYR A 174 -7.24 14.91 13.08
N LYS A 175 -6.86 13.91 12.30
CA LYS A 175 -6.88 12.50 12.70
C LYS A 175 -5.50 12.07 13.15
N GLN A 176 -5.43 11.40 14.27
CA GLN A 176 -4.20 10.77 14.72
C GLN A 176 -4.04 9.42 14.05
N THR A 177 -2.85 9.15 13.56
CA THR A 177 -2.48 7.87 12.93
C THR A 177 -1.12 7.41 13.44
N ASP A 178 -0.98 6.11 13.61
CA ASP A 178 0.30 5.46 13.87
C ASP A 178 0.72 4.66 12.64
N LEU A 179 1.36 5.36 11.70
CA LEU A 179 1.86 4.78 10.47
C LEU A 179 2.78 3.58 10.71
N TRP A 180 3.62 3.67 11.73
CA TRP A 180 4.58 2.60 12.05
C TRP A 180 3.90 1.38 12.68
N ALA A 181 2.82 1.58 13.46
CA ALA A 181 2.04 0.47 14.01
C ALA A 181 1.32 -0.29 12.90
N GLU A 182 0.76 0.42 11.91
CA GLU A 182 0.13 -0.19 10.76
C GLU A 182 1.12 -1.03 9.93
N ILE A 183 2.28 -0.45 9.61
CA ILE A 183 3.36 -1.15 8.90
C ILE A 183 3.80 -2.40 9.68
N ARG A 184 4.09 -2.26 10.98
CA ARG A 184 4.50 -3.41 11.82
C ARG A 184 3.43 -4.49 11.87
N HIS A 185 2.15 -4.11 11.91
CA HIS A 185 1.06 -5.07 11.92
C HIS A 185 1.00 -5.88 10.62
N ILE A 186 1.09 -5.21 9.47
CA ILE A 186 1.12 -5.87 8.16
C ILE A 186 2.33 -6.81 8.06
N ASP A 187 3.51 -6.36 8.48
CA ASP A 187 4.73 -7.19 8.49
C ASP A 187 4.58 -8.42 9.37
N ALA A 188 4.03 -8.26 10.58
CA ALA A 188 3.83 -9.36 11.51
C ALA A 188 2.83 -10.39 10.96
N VAL A 189 1.72 -9.92 10.36
CA VAL A 189 0.72 -10.80 9.75
C VAL A 189 1.30 -11.53 8.54
N ASP A 190 2.07 -10.85 7.70
CA ASP A 190 2.73 -11.46 6.53
C ASP A 190 3.72 -12.53 6.96
N GLN A 191 4.57 -12.25 7.93
CA GLN A 191 5.54 -13.21 8.48
C GLN A 191 4.84 -14.43 9.12
N ALA A 192 3.79 -14.20 9.92
CA ALA A 192 3.03 -15.27 10.56
C ALA A 192 2.34 -16.21 9.54
N ASN A 193 2.09 -15.74 8.33
CA ASN A 193 1.47 -16.49 7.24
C ASN A 193 2.49 -16.92 6.16
N GLY A 194 3.78 -17.01 6.50
CA GLY A 194 4.82 -17.48 5.60
C GLY A 194 5.09 -16.53 4.43
N SER A 195 4.93 -15.23 4.64
CA SER A 195 5.14 -14.16 3.64
C SER A 195 4.23 -14.29 2.40
N ASN A 196 3.00 -14.74 2.63
CA ASN A 196 2.02 -14.95 1.56
C ASN A 196 0.95 -13.85 1.46
N ILE A 197 0.81 -12.99 2.48
CA ILE A 197 -0.25 -11.98 2.52
C ILE A 197 -0.06 -10.89 1.46
N ARG A 198 1.14 -10.36 1.34
CA ARG A 198 1.46 -9.34 0.31
C ARG A 198 1.26 -9.85 -1.12
N PRO A 199 1.80 -11.03 -1.51
CA PRO A 199 1.50 -11.60 -2.82
C PRO A 199 0.01 -11.85 -3.06
N LEU A 200 -0.74 -12.32 -2.06
CA LEU A 200 -2.19 -12.54 -2.16
C LEU A 200 -2.95 -11.22 -2.35
N SER A 201 -2.55 -10.15 -1.67
CA SER A 201 -3.16 -8.81 -1.84
C SER A 201 -2.97 -8.30 -3.27
N ALA A 202 -1.77 -8.43 -3.84
CA ALA A 202 -1.49 -8.07 -5.23
C ALA A 202 -2.30 -8.91 -6.22
N LEU A 203 -2.39 -10.22 -5.99
CA LEU A 203 -3.21 -11.14 -6.81
C LEU A 203 -4.69 -10.76 -6.75
N ARG A 204 -5.24 -10.48 -5.57
CA ARG A 204 -6.64 -10.06 -5.41
C ARG A 204 -6.93 -8.79 -6.20
N ALA A 205 -6.08 -7.77 -6.09
CA ALA A 205 -6.23 -6.54 -6.83
C ALA A 205 -6.20 -6.79 -8.35
N GLY A 206 -5.32 -7.68 -8.85
CA GLY A 206 -5.25 -8.08 -10.26
C GLY A 206 -6.51 -8.80 -10.76
N VAL A 207 -7.07 -9.72 -9.96
CA VAL A 207 -8.30 -10.46 -10.31
C VAL A 207 -9.51 -9.54 -10.41
N PHE A 208 -9.67 -8.58 -9.51
CA PHE A 208 -10.79 -7.63 -9.57
C PHE A 208 -10.72 -6.70 -10.79
N ARG A 209 -9.52 -6.39 -11.30
CA ARG A 209 -9.35 -5.55 -12.49
C ARG A 209 -9.60 -6.28 -13.81
N SER A 210 -9.42 -7.58 -13.86
CA SER A 210 -9.64 -8.36 -15.09
C SER A 210 -11.10 -8.62 -15.43
N LYS A 211 -12.05 -8.16 -14.59
CA LYS A 211 -13.50 -8.37 -14.75
C LYS A 211 -14.27 -7.15 -15.28
N PHE A 212 -13.56 -6.05 -15.61
CA PHE A 212 -14.18 -4.83 -16.15
C PHE A 212 -13.46 -4.32 -17.39
#